data_da63c87ffe7c268c2c4adc665494fa0e
#
_entry.id   da63c87ffe7c268c2c4adc665494fa0e
#
_cell.length_a   1.000
_cell.length_b   1.000
_cell.length_c   1.000
_cell.angle_alpha   90.00
_cell.angle_beta   90.00
_cell.angle_gamma   90.00
#
_symmetry.space_group_name_H-M   'P 1'
#
loop_
_entity.id
_entity.type
_entity.pdbx_description
1 polymer ?
#
loop_
_entity_poly.entity_id
_entity_poly.type
_entity_poly.pdbx_seq_one_letter_code
_entity_poly.pdbx_strand_id
1 'polypeptide(L)'
;FGSMTGSANVNVSRDRMHSNWQSVTEQTGIFAGQGGFDVTVGEHTQLNGAVIASTADASLNRLDTGTLGFSDIENHADYKVEHQSAGMSTGGGIGGNFAGNMANGMLAGLNGSGSAESTTKSAVSEGTIVIRDKEKQAQDVADLSRDVANANPGLDVIFDKEKEQNRLKAAQLIGEIGAQAGDIARTQGQIAGMQAQQDPAALAAAREELAGKGKLNPTSDEIAKXGGGQGRAGRKREAEPDVR
;
A
#
# COMPACT_ATOMS: atom_id res chain seq x y z
N PHE A 1 27.33 -9.47 43.81
CA PHE A 1 27.56 -9.20 42.40
C PHE A 1 26.23 -9.35 41.66
N GLY A 2 25.59 -8.21 41.35
CA GLY A 2 24.37 -8.21 40.55
C GLY A 2 24.72 -8.34 39.06
N SER A 3 24.16 -9.32 38.40
CA SER A 3 24.27 -9.45 36.95
C SER A 3 23.21 -8.53 36.31
N MET A 4 23.69 -7.45 35.71
CA MET A 4 22.84 -6.62 34.88
C MET A 4 22.67 -7.30 33.52
N THR A 5 21.53 -7.93 33.33
CA THR A 5 21.13 -8.39 32.00
C THR A 5 20.46 -7.21 31.30
N GLY A 6 21.24 -6.49 30.52
CA GLY A 6 20.69 -5.44 29.67
C GLY A 6 20.25 -6.02 28.34
N SER A 7 18.99 -5.83 27.98
CA SER A 7 18.52 -6.13 26.62
C SER A 7 18.58 -4.84 25.80
N ALA A 8 19.31 -4.86 24.69
CA ALA A 8 19.37 -3.77 23.77
C ALA A 8 18.52 -4.10 22.52
N ASN A 9 17.55 -3.25 22.23
CA ASN A 9 16.77 -3.32 21.00
C ASN A 9 17.18 -2.17 20.10
N VAL A 10 17.64 -2.48 18.91
CA VAL A 10 17.92 -1.48 17.88
C VAL A 10 16.96 -1.76 16.72
N ASN A 11 16.12 -0.78 16.43
CA ASN A 11 15.19 -0.84 15.32
C ASN A 11 15.47 0.34 14.37
N VAL A 12 15.74 0.02 13.11
CA VAL A 12 15.96 1.02 12.07
C VAL A 12 14.92 0.79 10.98
N SER A 13 14.13 1.81 10.70
CA SER A 13 13.15 1.76 9.62
C SER A 13 13.41 2.86 8.60
N ARG A 14 13.12 2.57 7.36
CA ARG A 14 13.23 3.52 6.25
C ARG A 14 12.03 3.37 5.34
N ASP A 15 11.35 4.47 5.09
CA ASP A 15 10.24 4.55 4.16
C ASP A 15 10.64 5.37 2.94
N ARG A 16 10.33 4.85 1.77
CA ARG A 16 10.53 5.54 0.51
C ARG A 16 9.23 5.52 -0.28
N MET A 17 8.79 6.70 -0.69
CA MET A 17 7.60 6.87 -1.51
C MET A 17 7.98 7.59 -2.79
N HIS A 18 7.58 7.04 -3.92
CA HIS A 18 7.75 7.63 -5.23
C HIS A 18 6.41 7.66 -5.93
N SER A 19 6.06 8.80 -6.50
CA SER A 19 4.84 8.95 -7.30
C SER A 19 5.13 9.86 -8.48
N ASN A 20 4.69 9.46 -9.65
CA ASN A 20 4.73 10.24 -10.86
C ASN A 20 3.32 10.29 -11.44
N TRP A 21 2.86 11.49 -11.81
CA TRP A 21 1.51 11.68 -12.35
C TRP A 21 1.58 12.72 -13.46
N GLN A 22 1.23 12.30 -14.67
CA GLN A 22 1.20 13.15 -15.86
C GLN A 22 -0.14 12.92 -16.55
N SER A 23 -1.03 13.89 -16.46
CA SER A 23 -2.35 13.80 -17.05
C SER A 23 -2.86 15.17 -17.49
N VAL A 24 -3.58 15.17 -18.58
CA VAL A 24 -4.29 16.37 -19.05
C VAL A 24 -5.51 16.57 -18.15
N THR A 25 -5.44 17.54 -17.26
CA THR A 25 -6.54 17.86 -16.34
C THR A 25 -7.65 18.63 -17.02
N GLU A 26 -7.29 19.54 -17.94
CA GLU A 26 -8.22 20.38 -18.66
C GLU A 26 -7.80 20.42 -20.12
N GLN A 27 -8.67 19.88 -20.98
CA GLN A 27 -8.35 19.74 -22.40
C GLN A 27 -8.41 21.08 -23.13
N THR A 28 -7.36 21.38 -23.87
CA THR A 28 -7.30 22.58 -24.71
C THR A 28 -8.26 22.44 -25.88
N GLY A 29 -8.93 23.53 -26.22
CA GLY A 29 -9.81 23.50 -27.41
C GLY A 29 -10.67 24.72 -27.59
N ILE A 30 -11.47 24.63 -28.62
CA ILE A 30 -12.57 25.57 -28.91
C ILE A 30 -13.87 24.88 -28.49
N PHE A 31 -14.63 25.53 -27.63
CA PHE A 31 -15.88 24.98 -27.11
C PHE A 31 -17.01 25.90 -27.49
N ALA A 32 -17.74 25.53 -28.53
CA ALA A 32 -18.87 26.28 -29.03
C ALA A 32 -20.20 25.74 -28.46
N GLY A 33 -21.17 26.61 -28.31
CA GLY A 33 -22.48 26.22 -27.82
C GLY A 33 -23.40 25.71 -28.94
N GLN A 34 -24.71 25.95 -28.76
CA GLN A 34 -25.74 25.48 -29.68
C GLN A 34 -25.71 26.16 -31.06
N GLY A 35 -24.97 27.25 -31.20
CA GLY A 35 -24.78 27.92 -32.48
C GLY A 35 -23.77 27.24 -33.41
N GLY A 36 -23.01 26.25 -32.87
CA GLY A 36 -21.98 25.58 -33.65
C GLY A 36 -20.73 26.40 -33.86
N PHE A 37 -19.89 25.98 -34.79
CA PHE A 37 -18.66 26.68 -35.13
C PHE A 37 -18.49 26.74 -36.66
N ASP A 38 -17.94 27.85 -37.11
CA ASP A 38 -17.48 28.03 -38.49
C ASP A 38 -16.06 28.60 -38.44
N VAL A 39 -15.07 27.72 -38.55
CA VAL A 39 -13.66 28.04 -38.36
C VAL A 39 -12.95 27.91 -39.72
N THR A 40 -12.29 28.97 -40.14
CA THR A 40 -11.48 29.00 -41.36
C THR A 40 -10.02 29.27 -40.99
N VAL A 41 -9.13 28.37 -41.35
CA VAL A 41 -7.69 28.48 -41.14
C VAL A 41 -6.97 28.53 -42.47
N GLY A 42 -6.13 29.54 -42.65
CA GLY A 42 -5.47 29.79 -43.95
C GLY A 42 -4.60 28.63 -44.43
N GLU A 43 -3.78 28.06 -43.56
CA GLU A 43 -2.83 27.04 -43.96
C GLU A 43 -3.05 25.70 -43.23
N HIS A 44 -2.60 25.59 -41.99
CA HIS A 44 -2.58 24.32 -41.26
C HIS A 44 -3.26 24.42 -39.92
N THR A 45 -4.07 23.42 -39.59
CA THR A 45 -4.62 23.22 -38.24
C THR A 45 -3.94 22.03 -37.62
N GLN A 46 -3.39 22.17 -36.40
CA GLN A 46 -2.79 21.09 -35.65
C GLN A 46 -3.53 20.91 -34.32
N LEU A 47 -4.02 19.69 -34.08
CA LEU A 47 -4.66 19.32 -32.82
C LEU A 47 -3.75 18.32 -32.10
N ASN A 48 -3.24 18.68 -30.92
CA ASN A 48 -2.43 17.80 -30.09
C ASN A 48 -3.17 17.58 -28.78
N GLY A 49 -3.94 16.49 -28.69
CA GLY A 49 -4.81 16.23 -27.56
C GLY A 49 -5.86 17.32 -27.37
N ALA A 50 -6.27 17.98 -28.45
CA ALA A 50 -7.11 19.17 -28.42
C ALA A 50 -8.44 18.93 -29.14
N VAL A 51 -9.47 19.70 -28.79
CA VAL A 51 -10.79 19.52 -29.37
C VAL A 51 -11.32 20.80 -30.01
N ILE A 52 -12.14 20.63 -31.06
CA ILE A 52 -13.08 21.67 -31.55
C ILE A 52 -14.48 21.09 -31.34
N ALA A 53 -15.14 21.55 -30.31
CA ALA A 53 -16.36 20.94 -29.80
C ALA A 53 -17.55 21.90 -29.89
N SER A 54 -18.74 21.37 -30.15
CA SER A 54 -19.97 22.12 -30.02
C SER A 54 -21.10 21.23 -29.50
N THR A 55 -22.13 21.86 -28.97
CA THR A 55 -23.39 21.20 -28.61
C THR A 55 -24.46 21.34 -29.71
N ALA A 56 -24.06 21.88 -30.87
CA ALA A 56 -24.95 22.14 -32.00
C ALA A 56 -25.15 20.90 -32.86
N ASP A 57 -26.19 20.97 -33.70
CA ASP A 57 -26.36 20.02 -34.79
C ASP A 57 -25.16 20.04 -35.73
N ALA A 58 -24.81 18.92 -36.32
CA ALA A 58 -23.65 18.77 -37.22
C ALA A 58 -23.69 19.76 -38.41
N SER A 59 -24.87 20.13 -38.88
CA SER A 59 -25.04 21.07 -39.99
C SER A 59 -24.53 22.47 -39.67
N LEU A 60 -24.36 22.81 -38.38
CA LEU A 60 -23.88 24.12 -37.93
C LEU A 60 -22.37 24.11 -37.63
N ASN A 61 -21.69 23.01 -37.86
CA ASN A 61 -20.26 22.85 -37.53
C ASN A 61 -19.46 22.76 -38.85
N ARG A 62 -18.53 23.69 -39.04
CA ARG A 62 -17.66 23.70 -40.20
C ARG A 62 -16.23 24.08 -39.82
N LEU A 63 -15.28 23.24 -40.20
CA LEU A 63 -13.85 23.53 -40.16
C LEU A 63 -13.30 23.51 -41.57
N ASP A 64 -12.76 24.63 -42.01
CA ASP A 64 -12.15 24.80 -43.33
C ASP A 64 -10.67 25.14 -43.11
N THR A 65 -9.79 24.27 -43.55
CA THR A 65 -8.36 24.45 -43.34
C THR A 65 -7.57 23.96 -44.57
N GLY A 66 -6.34 24.46 -44.75
CA GLY A 66 -5.46 23.98 -45.80
C GLY A 66 -5.15 22.51 -45.62
N THR A 67 -4.56 22.16 -44.43
CA THR A 67 -4.33 20.77 -44.01
C THR A 67 -4.69 20.64 -42.53
N LEU A 68 -4.90 19.40 -42.10
CA LEU A 68 -5.24 19.08 -40.71
C LEU A 68 -4.34 17.98 -40.19
N GLY A 69 -3.61 18.29 -39.10
CA GLY A 69 -2.82 17.30 -38.38
C GLY A 69 -3.41 17.07 -36.99
N PHE A 70 -3.28 15.88 -36.48
CA PHE A 70 -3.78 15.55 -35.14
C PHE A 70 -2.94 14.48 -34.49
N SER A 71 -2.80 14.56 -33.18
CA SER A 71 -2.13 13.58 -32.34
C SER A 71 -2.78 13.53 -30.98
N ASP A 72 -2.65 12.40 -30.30
CA ASP A 72 -3.19 12.19 -28.97
C ASP A 72 -2.09 12.40 -27.92
N ILE A 73 -2.49 12.61 -26.67
CA ILE A 73 -1.56 12.73 -25.52
C ILE A 73 -1.77 11.53 -24.62
N GLU A 74 -0.68 10.82 -24.34
CA GLU A 74 -0.72 9.70 -23.40
C GLU A 74 -0.58 10.22 -21.97
N ASN A 75 -1.54 9.85 -21.13
CA ASN A 75 -1.53 10.16 -19.71
C ASN A 75 -1.00 8.94 -18.95
N HIS A 76 -0.17 9.18 -17.94
CA HIS A 76 0.47 8.11 -17.19
C HIS A 76 0.60 8.50 -15.72
N ALA A 77 0.31 7.55 -14.85
CA ALA A 77 0.53 7.68 -13.42
C ALA A 77 1.13 6.39 -12.87
N ASP A 78 2.10 6.53 -12.00
CA ASP A 78 2.66 5.40 -11.28
C ASP A 78 3.04 5.80 -9.86
N TYR A 79 2.98 4.85 -8.94
CA TYR A 79 3.49 5.05 -7.60
C TYR A 79 4.12 3.78 -7.04
N LYS A 80 5.09 3.99 -6.15
CA LYS A 80 5.75 2.90 -5.43
C LYS A 80 6.00 3.33 -3.98
N VAL A 81 5.59 2.49 -3.06
CA VAL A 81 5.84 2.66 -1.63
C VAL A 81 6.71 1.49 -1.17
N GLU A 82 7.87 1.81 -0.62
CA GLU A 82 8.80 0.81 -0.08
C GLU A 82 9.01 1.07 1.41
N HIS A 83 8.84 0.02 2.19
CA HIS A 83 9.13 0.01 3.61
C HIS A 83 10.26 -0.98 3.88
N GLN A 84 11.33 -0.51 4.49
CA GLN A 84 12.45 -1.35 4.91
C GLN A 84 12.62 -1.20 6.42
N SER A 85 12.57 -2.31 7.13
CA SER A 85 12.86 -2.32 8.56
C SER A 85 13.89 -3.42 8.88
N ALA A 86 14.83 -3.08 9.73
CA ALA A 86 15.80 -4.02 10.26
C ALA A 86 15.80 -3.90 11.79
N GLY A 87 15.44 -4.98 12.46
CA GLY A 87 15.48 -5.07 13.92
C GLY A 87 16.44 -6.15 14.37
N MET A 88 17.34 -5.80 15.27
CA MET A 88 18.21 -6.78 15.96
C MET A 88 17.82 -6.82 17.43
N SER A 89 17.41 -8.00 17.88
CA SER A 89 17.13 -8.27 19.29
C SER A 89 18.17 -9.28 19.80
N THR A 90 18.95 -8.87 20.77
CA THR A 90 19.90 -9.77 21.44
C THR A 90 19.28 -10.21 22.77
N GLY A 91 18.93 -11.49 22.86
CA GLY A 91 18.47 -12.12 24.10
C GLY A 91 16.99 -12.44 24.13
N GLY A 92 16.58 -13.38 23.34
CA GLY A 92 15.21 -13.87 23.40
C GLY A 92 15.12 -15.36 23.21
N GLY A 93 14.33 -16.00 24.04
CA GLY A 93 13.95 -17.38 23.82
C GLY A 93 13.02 -17.53 22.60
N ILE A 94 12.60 -18.75 22.35
CA ILE A 94 11.80 -19.15 21.15
C ILE A 94 10.57 -18.24 20.92
N GLY A 95 9.96 -17.73 21.98
CA GLY A 95 8.81 -16.84 21.89
C GLY A 95 9.13 -15.46 21.30
N GLY A 96 10.32 -14.90 21.58
CA GLY A 96 10.74 -13.62 21.03
C GLY A 96 11.00 -13.69 19.53
N ASN A 97 11.57 -14.80 19.07
CA ASN A 97 11.82 -15.00 17.64
C ASN A 97 10.52 -15.15 16.83
N PHE A 98 9.51 -15.77 17.41
CA PHE A 98 8.20 -15.93 16.77
C PHE A 98 7.50 -14.57 16.58
N ALA A 99 7.50 -13.75 17.62
CA ALA A 99 6.89 -12.41 17.55
C ALA A 99 7.63 -11.50 16.57
N GLY A 100 8.97 -11.58 16.54
CA GLY A 100 9.78 -10.83 15.58
C GLY A 100 9.52 -11.26 14.13
N ASN A 101 9.38 -12.54 13.88
CA ASN A 101 9.10 -13.06 12.55
C ASN A 101 7.69 -12.70 12.07
N MET A 102 6.70 -12.68 12.97
CA MET A 102 5.35 -12.20 12.64
C MET A 102 5.34 -10.71 12.27
N ALA A 103 6.05 -9.89 13.03
CA ALA A 103 6.15 -8.45 12.75
C ALA A 103 6.83 -8.22 11.40
N ASN A 104 7.91 -8.93 11.09
CA ASN A 104 8.59 -8.81 9.81
C ASN A 104 7.72 -9.28 8.63
N GLY A 105 6.92 -10.33 8.84
CA GLY A 105 5.97 -10.80 7.84
C GLY A 105 4.88 -9.78 7.54
N MET A 106 4.36 -9.11 8.56
CA MET A 106 3.37 -8.03 8.39
C MET A 106 3.97 -6.81 7.69
N LEU A 107 5.23 -6.47 8.02
CA LEU A 107 5.92 -5.32 7.44
C LEU A 107 6.25 -5.55 5.95
N ALA A 108 6.48 -6.79 5.52
CA ALA A 108 6.71 -7.11 4.12
C ALA A 108 5.47 -6.82 3.24
N GLY A 109 4.26 -6.89 3.83
CA GLY A 109 3.02 -6.56 3.16
C GLY A 109 2.74 -5.06 3.00
N LEU A 110 3.62 -4.20 3.52
CA LEU A 110 3.43 -2.75 3.46
C LEU A 110 3.92 -2.11 2.16
N ASN A 111 4.67 -2.83 1.35
CA ASN A 111 5.07 -2.35 0.04
C ASN A 111 3.84 -2.29 -0.86
N GLY A 112 3.73 -1.21 -1.61
CA GLY A 112 2.60 -0.99 -2.50
C GLY A 112 3.03 -0.33 -3.79
N SER A 113 2.36 -0.65 -4.86
CA SER A 113 2.59 -0.02 -6.16
C SER A 113 1.32 -0.03 -6.98
N GLY A 114 1.22 0.92 -7.88
CA GLY A 114 0.12 0.99 -8.82
C GLY A 114 0.48 1.81 -10.04
N SER A 115 -0.22 1.56 -11.13
CA SER A 115 -0.09 2.33 -12.36
C SER A 115 -1.45 2.51 -13.02
N ALA A 116 -1.61 3.60 -13.77
CA ALA A 116 -2.80 3.88 -14.55
C ALA A 116 -2.40 4.64 -15.81
N GLU A 117 -3.10 4.38 -16.89
CA GLU A 117 -2.86 5.01 -18.18
C GLU A 117 -4.19 5.40 -18.81
N SER A 118 -4.19 6.48 -19.55
CA SER A 118 -5.31 6.87 -20.40
C SER A 118 -4.80 7.71 -21.57
N THR A 119 -5.67 7.95 -22.54
CA THR A 119 -5.29 8.74 -23.72
C THR A 119 -6.23 9.93 -23.84
N THR A 120 -5.68 11.16 -23.94
CA THR A 120 -6.42 12.35 -24.29
C THR A 120 -6.39 12.47 -25.81
N LYS A 121 -7.53 12.30 -26.44
CA LYS A 121 -7.66 12.25 -27.88
C LYS A 121 -7.90 13.61 -28.48
N SER A 122 -7.34 13.87 -29.64
CA SER A 122 -7.77 14.98 -30.48
C SER A 122 -9.12 14.62 -31.11
N ALA A 123 -10.04 15.57 -31.12
CA ALA A 123 -11.38 15.33 -31.68
C ALA A 123 -12.02 16.61 -32.20
N VAL A 124 -12.90 16.44 -33.18
CA VAL A 124 -13.73 17.55 -33.72
C VAL A 124 -15.18 17.06 -33.77
N SER A 125 -16.11 17.83 -33.23
CA SER A 125 -17.55 17.52 -33.27
C SER A 125 -18.02 17.21 -34.68
N GLU A 126 -19.03 16.37 -34.78
CA GLU A 126 -19.65 16.06 -36.07
C GLU A 126 -19.98 17.32 -36.85
N GLY A 127 -19.68 17.33 -38.13
CA GLY A 127 -19.84 18.44 -39.01
C GLY A 127 -18.97 18.32 -40.26
N THR A 128 -18.89 19.41 -41.02
CA THR A 128 -18.13 19.46 -42.27
C THR A 128 -16.67 19.81 -41.97
N ILE A 129 -15.75 19.00 -42.47
CA ILE A 129 -14.31 19.31 -42.50
C ILE A 129 -13.88 19.45 -43.97
N VAL A 130 -13.38 20.62 -44.34
CA VAL A 130 -12.89 20.93 -45.67
C VAL A 130 -11.36 20.98 -45.62
N ILE A 131 -10.70 20.12 -46.40
CA ILE A 131 -9.26 20.16 -46.59
C ILE A 131 -9.00 20.75 -48.00
N ARG A 132 -8.44 21.93 -48.03
CA ARG A 132 -8.24 22.66 -49.31
C ARG A 132 -7.00 22.17 -50.06
N ASP A 133 -5.94 21.73 -49.32
CA ASP A 133 -4.68 21.26 -49.91
C ASP A 133 -4.55 19.75 -49.72
N LYS A 134 -5.31 18.99 -50.49
CA LYS A 134 -5.38 17.55 -50.40
C LYS A 134 -4.05 16.86 -50.71
N GLU A 135 -3.22 17.50 -51.53
CA GLU A 135 -1.93 16.92 -51.94
C GLU A 135 -0.92 16.93 -50.77
N LYS A 136 -1.06 17.91 -49.87
CA LYS A 136 -0.18 18.01 -48.68
C LYS A 136 -0.79 17.41 -47.44
N GLN A 137 -2.03 16.90 -47.50
CA GLN A 137 -2.70 16.28 -46.35
C GLN A 137 -2.05 14.94 -46.04
N ALA A 138 -1.36 14.88 -44.89
CA ALA A 138 -0.58 13.69 -44.53
C ALA A 138 -1.41 12.60 -43.86
N GLN A 139 -2.37 12.99 -43.01
CA GLN A 139 -3.19 12.04 -42.25
C GLN A 139 -4.58 11.90 -42.87
N ASP A 140 -5.16 10.70 -42.78
CA ASP A 140 -6.54 10.51 -43.19
C ASP A 140 -7.47 11.14 -42.15
N VAL A 141 -8.28 12.11 -42.56
CA VAL A 141 -9.22 12.82 -41.69
C VAL A 141 -10.27 11.85 -41.13
N ALA A 142 -10.51 10.72 -41.77
CA ALA A 142 -11.42 9.70 -41.26
C ALA A 142 -10.92 9.06 -39.96
N ASP A 143 -9.61 9.13 -39.68
CA ASP A 143 -9.02 8.61 -38.44
C ASP A 143 -9.20 9.56 -37.26
N LEU A 144 -9.59 10.83 -37.50
CA LEU A 144 -9.82 11.80 -36.42
C LEU A 144 -11.09 11.45 -35.66
N SER A 145 -10.98 11.43 -34.32
CA SER A 145 -12.14 11.14 -33.47
C SER A 145 -13.22 12.24 -33.62
N ARG A 146 -14.46 11.81 -33.67
CA ARG A 146 -15.61 12.72 -33.64
C ARG A 146 -16.31 12.73 -32.27
N ASP A 147 -15.81 11.91 -31.34
CA ASP A 147 -16.34 11.79 -29.98
C ASP A 147 -15.63 12.75 -29.03
N VAL A 148 -16.08 14.00 -29.05
CA VAL A 148 -15.51 15.06 -28.20
C VAL A 148 -15.89 14.88 -26.71
N ALA A 149 -17.00 14.21 -26.45
CA ALA A 149 -17.47 14.01 -25.08
C ALA A 149 -16.54 13.09 -24.28
N ASN A 150 -15.91 12.12 -24.94
CA ASN A 150 -15.00 11.17 -24.31
C ASN A 150 -13.54 11.37 -24.72
N ALA A 151 -13.20 12.56 -25.24
CA ALA A 151 -11.86 12.84 -25.74
C ALA A 151 -10.82 12.90 -24.60
N ASN A 152 -11.20 13.34 -23.40
CA ASN A 152 -10.29 13.43 -22.28
C ASN A 152 -10.88 12.70 -21.04
N PRO A 153 -10.69 11.40 -20.93
CA PRO A 153 -11.10 10.68 -19.71
C PRO A 153 -10.25 11.06 -18.49
N GLY A 154 -9.04 11.60 -18.70
CA GLY A 154 -8.13 11.95 -17.63
C GLY A 154 -7.58 10.71 -16.91
N LEU A 155 -6.98 10.93 -15.75
CA LEU A 155 -6.55 9.88 -14.83
C LEU A 155 -6.96 10.27 -13.41
N ASP A 156 -7.59 9.35 -12.72
CA ASP A 156 -7.83 9.51 -11.29
C ASP A 156 -6.50 9.50 -10.53
N VAL A 157 -6.46 10.22 -9.42
CA VAL A 157 -5.30 10.22 -8.53
C VAL A 157 -5.20 8.84 -7.87
N ILE A 158 -4.23 8.04 -8.27
CA ILE A 158 -4.05 6.67 -7.75
C ILE A 158 -3.15 6.62 -6.52
N PHE A 159 -2.41 7.70 -6.22
CA PHE A 159 -1.51 7.79 -5.06
C PHE A 159 -2.02 8.84 -4.09
N ASP A 160 -2.29 8.42 -2.87
CA ASP A 160 -2.65 9.30 -1.76
C ASP A 160 -1.56 9.18 -0.68
N LYS A 161 -0.71 10.18 -0.60
CA LYS A 161 0.43 10.23 0.32
C LYS A 161 -0.02 10.10 1.78
N GLU A 162 -1.09 10.79 2.14
CA GLU A 162 -1.61 10.76 3.52
C GLU A 162 -2.14 9.38 3.89
N LYS A 163 -2.88 8.76 2.99
CA LYS A 163 -3.39 7.39 3.17
C LYS A 163 -2.23 6.40 3.34
N GLU A 164 -1.19 6.50 2.50
CA GLU A 164 -0.03 5.62 2.59
C GLU A 164 0.77 5.86 3.88
N GLN A 165 0.94 7.12 4.30
CA GLN A 165 1.58 7.44 5.57
C GLN A 165 0.78 6.89 6.76
N ASN A 166 -0.54 7.01 6.74
CA ASN A 166 -1.40 6.49 7.79
C ASN A 166 -1.36 4.95 7.84
N ARG A 167 -1.29 4.30 6.68
CA ARG A 167 -1.12 2.84 6.60
C ARG A 167 0.21 2.40 7.23
N LEU A 168 1.29 3.10 6.95
CA LEU A 168 2.61 2.80 7.53
C LEU A 168 2.62 3.04 9.04
N LYS A 169 2.01 4.14 9.52
CA LYS A 169 1.88 4.42 10.96
C LYS A 169 1.06 3.35 11.68
N ALA A 170 -0.05 2.92 11.08
CA ALA A 170 -0.90 1.87 11.66
C ALA A 170 -0.10 0.56 11.82
N ALA A 171 0.69 0.20 10.81
CA ALA A 171 1.51 -1.00 10.86
C ALA A 171 2.61 -0.89 11.93
N GLN A 172 3.22 0.28 12.08
CA GLN A 172 4.21 0.53 13.14
C GLN A 172 3.58 0.34 14.52
N LEU A 173 2.38 0.92 14.74
CA LEU A 173 1.67 0.79 16.02
C LEU A 173 1.29 -0.67 16.32
N ILE A 174 0.87 -1.43 15.31
CA ILE A 174 0.60 -2.86 15.46
C ILE A 174 1.87 -3.61 15.90
N GLY A 175 3.01 -3.27 15.31
CA GLY A 175 4.30 -3.82 15.69
C GLY A 175 4.67 -3.52 17.13
N GLU A 176 4.45 -2.27 17.58
CA GLU A 176 4.72 -1.84 18.95
C GLU A 176 3.81 -2.57 19.95
N ILE A 177 2.53 -2.72 19.65
CA ILE A 177 1.58 -3.46 20.48
C ILE A 177 2.02 -4.93 20.59
N GLY A 178 2.46 -5.53 19.49
CA GLY A 178 2.98 -6.91 19.48
C GLY A 178 4.19 -7.07 20.39
N ALA A 179 5.12 -6.11 20.35
CA ALA A 179 6.30 -6.13 21.22
C ALA A 179 5.90 -6.01 22.70
N GLN A 180 4.98 -5.11 23.04
CA GLN A 180 4.47 -4.94 24.40
C GLN A 180 3.77 -6.20 24.91
N ALA A 181 2.98 -6.87 24.08
CA ALA A 181 2.33 -8.13 24.44
C ALA A 181 3.38 -9.22 24.73
N GLY A 182 4.46 -9.26 23.96
CA GLY A 182 5.58 -10.16 24.21
C GLY A 182 6.27 -9.91 25.54
N ASP A 183 6.47 -8.64 25.89
CA ASP A 183 7.08 -8.24 27.17
C ASP A 183 6.17 -8.60 28.36
N ILE A 184 4.88 -8.39 28.24
CA ILE A 184 3.89 -8.77 29.26
C ILE A 184 3.95 -10.30 29.47
N ALA A 185 3.95 -11.08 28.42
CA ALA A 185 4.01 -12.54 28.50
C ALA A 185 5.31 -13.02 29.18
N ARG A 186 6.43 -12.36 28.86
CA ARG A 186 7.73 -12.65 29.49
C ARG A 186 7.70 -12.33 30.98
N THR A 187 7.17 -11.17 31.34
CA THR A 187 7.04 -10.73 32.75
C THR A 187 6.13 -11.67 33.54
N GLN A 188 5.00 -12.09 32.97
CA GLN A 188 4.11 -13.06 33.62
C GLN A 188 4.82 -14.41 33.86
N GLY A 189 5.62 -14.84 32.89
CA GLY A 189 6.43 -16.06 33.07
C GLY A 189 7.45 -15.95 34.21
N GLN A 190 8.09 -14.77 34.33
CA GLN A 190 9.02 -14.49 35.42
C GLN A 190 8.32 -14.50 36.77
N ILE A 191 7.16 -13.85 36.87
CA ILE A 191 6.35 -13.82 38.10
C ILE A 191 5.95 -15.25 38.51
N ALA A 192 5.46 -16.05 37.57
CA ALA A 192 5.07 -17.44 37.83
C ALA A 192 6.26 -18.26 38.32
N GLY A 193 7.45 -18.04 37.75
CA GLY A 193 8.68 -18.70 38.19
C GLY A 193 9.06 -18.31 39.60
N MET A 194 8.96 -17.03 39.97
CA MET A 194 9.24 -16.57 41.34
C MET A 194 8.21 -17.09 42.33
N GLN A 195 6.94 -17.15 41.96
CA GLN A 195 5.90 -17.73 42.82
C GLN A 195 6.13 -19.22 43.03
N ALA A 196 6.54 -19.96 42.00
CA ALA A 196 6.88 -21.39 42.13
C ALA A 196 8.06 -21.61 43.08
N GLN A 197 9.02 -20.68 43.12
CA GLN A 197 10.16 -20.76 44.07
C GLN A 197 9.72 -20.54 45.52
N GLN A 198 8.62 -19.90 45.75
CA GLN A 198 8.10 -19.62 47.11
C GLN A 198 7.09 -20.67 47.59
N ASP A 199 6.59 -21.51 46.67
CA ASP A 199 5.64 -22.58 47.01
C ASP A 199 6.40 -23.89 47.28
N PRO A 200 6.40 -24.42 48.54
CA PRO A 200 7.11 -25.63 48.85
C PRO A 200 6.64 -26.87 48.06
N ALA A 201 5.36 -26.93 47.72
CA ALA A 201 4.80 -28.03 46.95
C ALA A 201 5.26 -28.00 45.47
N ALA A 202 5.26 -26.78 44.87
CA ALA A 202 5.77 -26.59 43.53
C ALA A 202 7.27 -26.87 43.42
N LEU A 203 8.05 -26.48 44.46
CA LEU A 203 9.48 -26.76 44.53
C LEU A 203 9.76 -28.25 44.62
N ALA A 204 8.99 -28.99 45.44
CA ALA A 204 9.15 -30.45 45.58
C ALA A 204 8.83 -31.15 44.25
N ALA A 205 7.72 -30.77 43.60
CA ALA A 205 7.33 -31.34 42.31
C ALA A 205 8.38 -31.07 41.22
N ALA A 206 8.91 -29.85 41.17
CA ALA A 206 9.94 -29.44 40.18
C ALA A 206 11.24 -30.21 40.40
N ARG A 207 11.62 -30.43 41.66
CA ARG A 207 12.81 -31.22 42.01
C ARG A 207 12.64 -32.68 41.60
N GLU A 208 11.47 -33.26 41.84
CA GLU A 208 11.16 -34.65 41.46
C GLU A 208 11.20 -34.85 39.96
N GLU A 209 10.64 -33.90 39.19
CA GLU A 209 10.68 -33.91 37.72
C GLU A 209 12.13 -33.84 37.19
N LEU A 210 12.94 -32.93 37.78
CA LEU A 210 14.34 -32.77 37.36
C LEU A 210 15.20 -33.98 37.74
N ALA A 211 14.94 -34.61 38.90
CA ALA A 211 15.59 -35.83 39.30
C ALA A 211 15.23 -36.98 38.35
N GLY A 212 13.97 -37.06 37.90
CA GLY A 212 13.51 -38.01 36.89
C GLY A 212 14.18 -37.83 35.54
N LYS A 213 14.67 -36.61 35.25
CA LYS A 213 15.45 -36.30 34.05
C LYS A 213 16.97 -36.44 34.25
N GLY A 214 17.40 -37.07 35.35
CA GLY A 214 18.81 -37.32 35.64
C GLY A 214 19.58 -36.17 36.29
N LYS A 215 18.88 -35.15 36.79
CA LYS A 215 19.50 -34.02 37.49
C LYS A 215 19.35 -34.17 39.00
N LEU A 216 20.39 -34.68 39.66
CA LEU A 216 20.39 -34.96 41.10
C LEU A 216 20.50 -33.68 41.96
N ASN A 217 21.12 -32.63 41.44
CA ASN A 217 21.26 -31.34 42.16
C ASN A 217 20.88 -30.18 41.24
N PRO A 218 19.58 -29.92 40.99
CA PRO A 218 19.16 -28.85 40.09
C PRO A 218 19.42 -27.48 40.71
N THR A 219 19.82 -26.52 39.87
CA THR A 219 20.02 -25.13 40.26
C THR A 219 18.67 -24.42 40.49
N SER A 220 18.69 -23.31 41.19
CA SER A 220 17.49 -22.50 41.44
C SER A 220 16.76 -22.09 40.13
N ASP A 221 17.51 -21.77 39.09
CA ASP A 221 16.95 -21.39 37.79
C ASP A 221 16.26 -22.56 37.07
N GLU A 222 16.82 -23.75 37.20
CA GLU A 222 16.25 -24.98 36.63
C GLU A 222 14.95 -25.36 37.36
N ILE A 223 14.92 -25.20 38.67
CA ILE A 223 13.72 -25.43 39.49
C ILE A 223 12.62 -24.42 39.10
N ALA A 224 12.97 -23.17 38.90
CA ALA A 224 12.03 -22.10 38.49
C ALA A 224 11.41 -22.40 37.12
N LYS A 225 12.20 -22.88 36.21
CA LYS A 225 11.69 -23.28 34.88
C LYS A 225 10.69 -24.43 34.92
N UNK A 226 10.98 -25.24 35.76
CA UNK A 226 10.25 -26.27 35.86
C UNK A 226 9.05 -26.07 36.52
N GLY A 227 9.04 -25.40 37.45
CA GLY A 227 7.84 -25.05 38.19
C GLY A 227 6.89 -24.13 37.40
N GLY A 228 7.47 -23.19 36.68
CA GLY A 228 6.67 -22.26 35.83
C GLY A 228 5.98 -22.93 34.64
N GLY A 229 6.52 -24.04 34.14
CA GLY A 229 5.93 -24.80 33.04
C GLY A 229 4.65 -25.55 33.41
N GLN A 230 4.55 -25.98 34.66
CA GLN A 230 3.38 -26.74 35.10
C GLN A 230 2.12 -25.91 35.31
N GLY A 231 2.25 -24.59 35.53
CA GLY A 231 1.08 -23.69 35.63
C GLY A 231 0.30 -23.57 34.33
N ARG A 232 0.91 -23.89 33.21
CA ARG A 232 0.28 -23.82 31.88
C ARG A 232 -0.41 -25.11 31.44
N ALA A 233 0.04 -26.28 31.98
CA ALA A 233 -0.54 -27.57 31.62
C ALA A 233 -1.78 -27.97 32.42
N GLY A 234 -2.04 -27.27 33.54
CA GLY A 234 -3.12 -27.65 34.47
C GLY A 234 -4.50 -27.05 34.15
N ARG A 235 -4.62 -26.11 33.15
CA ARG A 235 -5.94 -25.65 32.74
C ARG A 235 -6.53 -26.59 31.69
N LYS A 236 -7.12 -27.65 32.17
CA LYS A 236 -8.02 -28.45 31.34
C LYS A 236 -9.16 -27.52 30.90
N ARG A 237 -9.45 -27.52 29.60
CA ARG A 237 -10.61 -26.88 29.03
C ARG A 237 -11.87 -27.36 29.77
N GLU A 238 -12.49 -26.49 30.54
CA GLU A 238 -13.88 -26.72 30.91
C GLU A 238 -14.72 -26.66 29.65
N ALA A 239 -15.46 -27.71 29.39
CA ALA A 239 -16.32 -27.82 28.23
C ALA A 239 -17.39 -26.72 28.27
N GLU A 240 -17.51 -25.95 27.22
CA GLU A 240 -18.62 -25.02 27.01
C GLU A 240 -19.94 -25.80 27.06
N PRO A 241 -20.95 -25.30 27.79
CA PRO A 241 -22.26 -25.93 27.75
C PRO A 241 -22.91 -25.70 26.39
N ASP A 242 -23.39 -26.78 25.82
CA ASP A 242 -24.13 -26.81 24.55
C ASP A 242 -25.42 -26.00 24.72
N VAL A 243 -25.55 -24.85 24.09
CA VAL A 243 -26.77 -24.06 24.07
C VAL A 243 -27.57 -24.42 22.80
N ARG A 244 -28.63 -25.16 23.01
CA ARG A 244 -29.65 -25.38 21.98
C ARG A 244 -30.49 -24.11 21.77
#